data_60a0bb3b8848abbd5c4980343cf64539
#
_entry.id   60a0bb3b8848abbd5c4980343cf64539
#
_cell.length_a   1.000
_cell.length_b   1.000
_cell.length_c   1.000
_cell.angle_alpha   90.00
_cell.angle_beta   90.00
_cell.angle_gamma   90.00
#
_symmetry.space_group_name_H-M   'P 1'
#
loop_
_entity.id
_entity.type
_entity.pdbx_description
1 polymer ?
#
loop_
_entity_poly.entity_id
_entity_poly.type
_entity_poly.pdbx_seq_one_letter_code
_entity_poly.pdbx_strand_id
1 'polypeptide(L)'
;MSESESEKAIWTPLKIIQWAVPYLTQKGIFHARFDVECLIAHALKMDRLKVYLQFDRPLDPDELTVIRELLKRRALHEPIQYILGTREFFGHSFKVGPGVLIPRPETEQLVELAIEHLKDIPEKKRLVLDLGTGSGCIAISVAKALPCQVWAVDVSENALQVAEENAINNGVSSILWRKGNWFEALKPQDISQFQLILSNPPYIPLNEKPQLEPQVRDFEPKEALFGGESGLEAYENLALSLHQRLLPGGMALLELHANGLNRVLPLFEKTGLRGTAYPDLQGHPRVLKLEN
;
A
#
# COMPACT_ATOMS: atom_id res chain seq x y z
N MET A 1 -21.73 -58.69 -9.08
CA MET A 1 -22.45 -57.50 -8.52
C MET A 1 -21.37 -56.42 -8.45
N SER A 2 -21.43 -55.47 -9.39
CA SER A 2 -20.44 -54.43 -9.60
C SER A 2 -20.60 -53.37 -8.54
N GLU A 3 -19.55 -53.15 -7.75
CA GLU A 3 -19.41 -51.93 -6.98
C GLU A 3 -19.27 -50.79 -7.98
N SER A 4 -20.22 -49.87 -7.95
CA SER A 4 -20.21 -48.65 -8.73
C SER A 4 -19.00 -47.83 -8.29
N GLU A 5 -17.97 -47.79 -9.10
CA GLU A 5 -16.97 -46.73 -9.03
C GLU A 5 -17.73 -45.39 -9.11
N SER A 6 -17.87 -44.71 -7.98
CA SER A 6 -18.36 -43.34 -7.96
C SER A 6 -17.42 -42.51 -8.86
N GLU A 7 -17.90 -42.10 -10.03
CA GLU A 7 -17.19 -41.17 -10.89
C GLU A 7 -16.72 -40.00 -10.02
N LYS A 8 -15.43 -39.97 -9.69
CA LYS A 8 -14.83 -38.82 -9.02
C LYS A 8 -15.05 -37.62 -9.92
N ALA A 9 -15.88 -36.70 -9.47
CA ALA A 9 -16.20 -35.50 -10.23
C ALA A 9 -14.89 -34.80 -10.67
N ILE A 10 -14.68 -34.73 -11.98
CA ILE A 10 -13.52 -34.03 -12.55
C ILE A 10 -13.69 -32.55 -12.28
N TRP A 11 -12.80 -31.98 -11.47
CA TRP A 11 -12.75 -30.55 -11.20
C TRP A 11 -11.98 -29.82 -12.30
N THR A 12 -12.49 -28.67 -12.71
CA THR A 12 -11.88 -27.78 -13.70
C THR A 12 -11.89 -26.34 -13.15
N PRO A 13 -11.08 -25.40 -13.67
CA PRO A 13 -11.14 -23.99 -13.29
C PRO A 13 -12.57 -23.44 -13.32
N LEU A 14 -13.36 -23.76 -14.36
CA LEU A 14 -14.76 -23.33 -14.47
C LEU A 14 -15.61 -23.82 -13.31
N LYS A 15 -15.51 -25.11 -12.97
CA LYS A 15 -16.29 -25.70 -11.87
C LYS A 15 -15.88 -25.08 -10.52
N ILE A 16 -14.59 -24.79 -10.32
CA ILE A 16 -14.12 -24.07 -9.12
C ILE A 16 -14.75 -22.69 -9.06
N ILE A 17 -14.71 -21.91 -10.15
CA ILE A 17 -15.31 -20.57 -10.21
C ILE A 17 -16.82 -20.63 -9.89
N GLN A 18 -17.55 -21.56 -10.54
CA GLN A 18 -18.99 -21.73 -10.31
C GLN A 18 -19.34 -22.05 -8.86
N TRP A 19 -18.51 -22.84 -8.19
CA TRP A 19 -18.71 -23.20 -6.79
C TRP A 19 -18.21 -22.13 -5.82
N ALA A 20 -17.00 -21.60 -6.02
CA ALA A 20 -16.33 -20.74 -5.06
C ALA A 20 -16.88 -19.30 -5.05
N VAL A 21 -17.35 -18.77 -6.20
CA VAL A 21 -17.89 -17.41 -6.26
C VAL A 21 -19.12 -17.24 -5.35
N PRO A 22 -20.18 -18.07 -5.43
CA PRO A 22 -21.30 -17.99 -4.49
C PRO A 22 -20.86 -18.19 -3.03
N TYR A 23 -19.94 -19.12 -2.78
CA TYR A 23 -19.42 -19.36 -1.44
C TYR A 23 -18.74 -18.15 -0.83
N LEU A 24 -17.80 -17.51 -1.53
CA LEU A 24 -17.12 -16.29 -1.06
C LEU A 24 -18.07 -15.09 -0.96
N THR A 25 -19.03 -14.97 -1.88
CA THR A 25 -20.07 -13.93 -1.80
C THR A 25 -20.90 -14.06 -0.52
N GLN A 26 -21.30 -15.29 -0.15
CA GLN A 26 -22.01 -15.54 1.12
C GLN A 26 -21.15 -15.22 2.35
N LYS A 27 -19.84 -15.27 2.23
CA LYS A 27 -18.88 -14.84 3.26
C LYS A 27 -18.68 -13.30 3.30
N GLY A 28 -19.35 -12.53 2.43
CA GLY A 28 -19.23 -11.08 2.38
C GLY A 28 -18.04 -10.57 1.58
N ILE A 29 -17.45 -11.39 0.71
CA ILE A 29 -16.38 -10.95 -0.20
C ILE A 29 -16.99 -10.27 -1.43
N PHE A 30 -16.85 -8.96 -1.55
CA PHE A 30 -17.50 -8.17 -2.62
C PHE A 30 -17.01 -8.51 -4.02
N HIS A 31 -15.70 -8.73 -4.21
CA HIS A 31 -15.08 -9.04 -5.50
C HIS A 31 -14.81 -10.52 -5.67
N ALA A 32 -15.71 -11.38 -5.16
CA ALA A 32 -15.51 -12.83 -5.08
C ALA A 32 -15.06 -13.47 -6.39
N ARG A 33 -15.64 -13.07 -7.54
CA ARG A 33 -15.26 -13.63 -8.84
C ARG A 33 -13.81 -13.28 -9.22
N PHE A 34 -13.43 -12.03 -9.08
CA PHE A 34 -12.06 -11.59 -9.34
C PHE A 34 -11.06 -12.32 -8.44
N ASP A 35 -11.39 -12.41 -7.14
CA ASP A 35 -10.55 -13.07 -6.15
C ASP A 35 -10.36 -14.56 -6.49
N VAL A 36 -11.45 -15.29 -6.79
CA VAL A 36 -11.37 -16.71 -7.17
C VAL A 36 -10.50 -16.91 -8.42
N GLU A 37 -10.67 -16.09 -9.45
CA GLU A 37 -9.86 -16.16 -10.67
C GLU A 37 -8.37 -15.90 -10.41
N CYS A 38 -8.05 -14.92 -9.56
CA CYS A 38 -6.67 -14.64 -9.16
C CYS A 38 -6.07 -15.78 -8.33
N LEU A 39 -6.83 -16.38 -7.41
CA LEU A 39 -6.36 -17.50 -6.60
C LEU A 39 -6.09 -18.75 -7.44
N ILE A 40 -6.95 -19.03 -8.44
CA ILE A 40 -6.72 -20.13 -9.39
C ILE A 40 -5.45 -19.83 -10.22
N ALA A 41 -5.33 -18.63 -10.76
CA ALA A 41 -4.16 -18.22 -11.54
C ALA A 41 -2.86 -18.38 -10.74
N HIS A 42 -2.88 -17.95 -9.49
CA HIS A 42 -1.74 -18.09 -8.58
C HIS A 42 -1.38 -19.56 -8.31
N ALA A 43 -2.38 -20.40 -8.00
CA ALA A 43 -2.18 -21.83 -7.74
C ALA A 43 -1.59 -22.55 -8.97
N LEU A 44 -2.06 -22.18 -10.16
CA LEU A 44 -1.62 -22.76 -11.44
C LEU A 44 -0.37 -22.08 -12.03
N LYS A 45 0.19 -21.07 -11.33
CA LYS A 45 1.36 -20.29 -11.77
C LYS A 45 1.22 -19.73 -13.19
N MET A 46 0.07 -19.15 -13.48
CA MET A 46 -0.27 -18.57 -14.77
C MET A 46 -0.98 -17.22 -14.62
N ASP A 47 -1.02 -16.45 -15.72
CA ASP A 47 -1.78 -15.20 -15.76
C ASP A 47 -3.29 -15.49 -15.71
N ARG A 48 -4.06 -14.59 -15.08
CA ARG A 48 -5.52 -14.71 -14.99
C ARG A 48 -6.19 -14.90 -16.36
N LEU A 49 -5.70 -14.27 -17.42
CA LEU A 49 -6.21 -14.47 -18.78
C LEU A 49 -6.08 -15.92 -19.23
N LYS A 50 -4.99 -16.61 -18.89
CA LYS A 50 -4.78 -18.03 -19.25
C LYS A 50 -5.78 -18.96 -18.56
N VAL A 51 -6.29 -18.60 -17.38
CA VAL A 51 -7.35 -19.36 -16.70
C VAL A 51 -8.59 -19.46 -17.60
N TYR A 52 -8.94 -18.37 -18.30
CA TYR A 52 -10.08 -18.36 -19.25
C TYR A 52 -9.84 -19.27 -20.46
N LEU A 53 -8.60 -19.36 -20.93
CA LEU A 53 -8.24 -20.22 -22.07
C LEU A 53 -8.18 -21.71 -21.69
N GLN A 54 -8.21 -22.03 -20.40
CA GLN A 54 -8.09 -23.38 -19.85
C GLN A 54 -9.24 -23.75 -18.91
N PHE A 55 -10.42 -23.18 -19.12
CA PHE A 55 -11.57 -23.35 -18.24
C PHE A 55 -12.01 -24.79 -18.00
N ASP A 56 -11.87 -25.63 -19.01
CA ASP A 56 -12.29 -27.03 -19.02
C ASP A 56 -11.13 -28.02 -18.75
N ARG A 57 -9.90 -27.50 -18.54
CA ARG A 57 -8.74 -28.33 -18.21
C ARG A 57 -8.98 -29.07 -16.88
N PRO A 58 -8.84 -30.40 -16.82
CA PRO A 58 -8.86 -31.12 -15.56
C PRO A 58 -7.76 -30.63 -14.62
N LEU A 59 -8.11 -30.41 -13.35
CA LEU A 59 -7.18 -30.06 -12.28
C LEU A 59 -6.69 -31.34 -11.60
N ASP A 60 -5.38 -31.41 -11.33
CA ASP A 60 -4.84 -32.52 -10.57
C ASP A 60 -5.08 -32.36 -9.06
N PRO A 61 -4.87 -33.43 -8.26
CA PRO A 61 -5.14 -33.39 -6.81
C PRO A 61 -4.29 -32.36 -6.04
N ASP A 62 -3.06 -32.11 -6.47
CA ASP A 62 -2.16 -31.15 -5.82
C ASP A 62 -2.61 -29.69 -6.10
N GLU A 63 -2.95 -29.40 -7.35
CA GLU A 63 -3.56 -28.13 -7.76
C GLU A 63 -4.84 -27.83 -6.98
N LEU A 64 -5.72 -28.83 -6.85
CA LEU A 64 -6.96 -28.71 -6.08
C LEU A 64 -6.70 -28.47 -4.59
N THR A 65 -5.67 -29.10 -4.03
CA THR A 65 -5.29 -28.90 -2.64
C THR A 65 -4.82 -27.46 -2.41
N VAL A 66 -3.94 -26.95 -3.26
CA VAL A 66 -3.47 -25.54 -3.20
C VAL A 66 -4.64 -24.58 -3.33
N ILE A 67 -5.49 -24.73 -4.35
CA ILE A 67 -6.64 -23.84 -4.57
C ILE A 67 -7.57 -23.84 -3.35
N ARG A 68 -7.83 -25.01 -2.77
CA ARG A 68 -8.69 -25.13 -1.57
C ARG A 68 -8.13 -24.37 -0.38
N GLU A 69 -6.83 -24.45 -0.13
CA GLU A 69 -6.19 -23.73 0.98
C GLU A 69 -6.23 -22.20 0.75
N LEU A 70 -5.99 -21.73 -0.47
CA LEU A 70 -6.10 -20.31 -0.81
C LEU A 70 -7.52 -19.78 -0.64
N LEU A 71 -8.54 -20.55 -1.08
CA LEU A 71 -9.95 -20.20 -0.90
C LEU A 71 -10.35 -20.17 0.58
N LYS A 72 -9.84 -21.08 1.41
CA LYS A 72 -10.08 -21.05 2.86
C LYS A 72 -9.53 -19.77 3.49
N ARG A 73 -8.28 -19.40 3.18
CA ARG A 73 -7.66 -18.16 3.66
C ARG A 73 -8.53 -16.95 3.29
N ARG A 74 -8.95 -16.88 2.03
CA ARG A 74 -9.78 -15.75 1.55
C ARG A 74 -11.17 -15.73 2.21
N ALA A 75 -11.78 -16.89 2.44
CA ALA A 75 -13.06 -17.02 3.14
C ALA A 75 -12.99 -16.57 4.62
N LEU A 76 -11.79 -16.50 5.21
CA LEU A 76 -11.51 -15.92 6.52
C LEU A 76 -11.20 -14.42 6.44
N HIS A 77 -11.46 -13.78 5.32
CA HIS A 77 -11.19 -12.37 5.02
C HIS A 77 -9.71 -11.98 4.95
N GLU A 78 -8.77 -12.93 4.87
CA GLU A 78 -7.39 -12.56 4.61
C GLU A 78 -7.31 -11.78 3.29
N PRO A 79 -6.62 -10.59 3.25
CA PRO A 79 -6.51 -9.80 2.04
C PRO A 79 -5.96 -10.63 0.88
N ILE A 80 -6.56 -10.51 -0.30
CA ILE A 80 -6.08 -11.27 -1.47
C ILE A 80 -4.63 -10.95 -1.78
N GLN A 81 -4.19 -9.70 -1.58
CA GLN A 81 -2.81 -9.28 -1.80
C GLN A 81 -1.83 -10.00 -0.85
N TYR A 82 -2.23 -10.27 0.40
CA TYR A 82 -1.40 -11.06 1.32
C TYR A 82 -1.37 -12.54 0.92
N ILE A 83 -2.47 -13.06 0.40
CA ILE A 83 -2.53 -14.43 -0.11
C ILE A 83 -1.62 -14.61 -1.33
N LEU A 84 -1.65 -13.64 -2.26
CA LEU A 84 -0.83 -13.63 -3.47
C LEU A 84 0.63 -13.19 -3.20
N GLY A 85 0.87 -12.52 -2.08
CA GLY A 85 2.17 -11.98 -1.70
C GLY A 85 2.59 -10.71 -2.42
N THR A 86 1.75 -10.16 -3.31
CA THR A 86 2.09 -9.00 -4.13
C THR A 86 0.92 -8.03 -4.33
N ARG A 87 1.28 -6.76 -4.61
CA ARG A 87 0.36 -5.68 -5.00
C ARG A 87 0.98 -4.84 -6.11
N GLU A 88 0.24 -4.60 -7.17
CA GLU A 88 0.60 -3.61 -8.18
C GLU A 88 0.36 -2.19 -7.65
N PHE A 89 1.34 -1.30 -7.84
CA PHE A 89 1.25 0.12 -7.49
C PHE A 89 2.13 0.91 -8.45
N PHE A 90 1.61 1.96 -9.03
CA PHE A 90 2.29 2.86 -9.98
C PHE A 90 3.02 2.10 -11.13
N GLY A 91 2.38 1.06 -11.67
CA GLY A 91 2.93 0.22 -12.73
C GLY A 91 4.05 -0.71 -12.32
N HIS A 92 4.28 -0.89 -11.01
CA HIS A 92 5.32 -1.75 -10.45
C HIS A 92 4.73 -2.76 -9.47
N SER A 93 5.35 -3.95 -9.38
CA SER A 93 4.93 -4.98 -8.45
C SER A 93 5.68 -4.85 -7.12
N PHE A 94 4.93 -4.83 -6.01
CA PHE A 94 5.46 -4.74 -4.65
C PHE A 94 5.10 -5.99 -3.86
N LYS A 95 6.08 -6.59 -3.20
CA LYS A 95 5.87 -7.63 -2.20
C LYS A 95 5.11 -7.01 -1.02
N VAL A 96 4.07 -7.70 -0.56
CA VAL A 96 3.29 -7.34 0.62
C VAL A 96 2.99 -8.57 1.44
N GLY A 97 2.72 -8.38 2.72
CA GLY A 97 2.39 -9.46 3.65
C GLY A 97 2.08 -8.91 5.04
N PRO A 98 1.81 -9.78 6.03
CA PRO A 98 1.51 -9.36 7.39
C PRO A 98 2.56 -8.39 7.94
N GLY A 99 2.08 -7.28 8.52
CA GLY A 99 2.93 -6.24 9.09
C GLY A 99 3.35 -5.12 8.12
N VAL A 100 2.83 -5.12 6.88
CA VAL A 100 3.05 -4.04 5.90
C VAL A 100 1.72 -3.60 5.33
N LEU A 101 1.45 -2.28 5.32
CA LEU A 101 0.25 -1.74 4.69
C LEU A 101 0.21 -2.08 3.19
N ILE A 102 -0.92 -2.56 2.71
CA ILE A 102 -1.13 -2.80 1.28
C ILE A 102 -1.22 -1.45 0.56
N PRO A 103 -0.37 -1.16 -0.44
CA PRO A 103 -0.44 0.09 -1.21
C PRO A 103 -1.84 0.37 -1.77
N ARG A 104 -2.33 1.59 -1.58
CA ARG A 104 -3.66 2.04 -2.04
C ARG A 104 -3.55 2.77 -3.38
N PRO A 105 -4.52 2.62 -4.28
CA PRO A 105 -4.52 3.35 -5.55
C PRO A 105 -4.49 4.87 -5.36
N GLU A 106 -5.17 5.39 -4.34
CA GLU A 106 -5.24 6.82 -4.03
C GLU A 106 -3.88 7.42 -3.72
N THR A 107 -2.96 6.61 -3.16
CA THR A 107 -1.57 7.02 -2.86
C THR A 107 -0.75 7.28 -4.14
N GLU A 108 -1.18 6.77 -5.31
CA GLU A 108 -0.49 7.03 -6.59
C GLU A 108 -0.49 8.52 -6.94
N GLN A 109 -1.56 9.26 -6.59
CA GLN A 109 -1.62 10.71 -6.78
C GLN A 109 -0.50 11.46 -6.05
N LEU A 110 -0.11 10.99 -4.86
CA LEU A 110 1.00 11.57 -4.12
C LEU A 110 2.32 11.41 -4.90
N VAL A 111 2.53 10.26 -5.52
CA VAL A 111 3.71 9.99 -6.37
C VAL A 111 3.68 10.85 -7.63
N GLU A 112 2.53 11.02 -8.29
CA GLU A 112 2.39 11.87 -9.48
C GLU A 112 2.77 13.32 -9.19
N LEU A 113 2.23 13.89 -8.12
CA LEU A 113 2.54 15.27 -7.69
C LEU A 113 4.02 15.42 -7.28
N ALA A 114 4.59 14.39 -6.65
CA ALA A 114 6.01 14.36 -6.30
C ALA A 114 6.90 14.42 -7.55
N ILE A 115 6.62 13.62 -8.56
CA ILE A 115 7.35 13.57 -9.82
C ILE A 115 7.20 14.90 -10.57
N GLU A 116 5.99 15.46 -10.62
CA GLU A 116 5.73 16.74 -11.27
C GLU A 116 6.60 17.86 -10.66
N HIS A 117 6.62 17.96 -9.34
CA HIS A 117 7.47 18.94 -8.67
C HIS A 117 8.96 18.73 -8.93
N LEU A 118 9.44 17.49 -8.84
CA LEU A 118 10.86 17.18 -8.96
C LEU A 118 11.40 17.38 -10.39
N LYS A 119 10.56 17.36 -11.43
CA LYS A 119 11.00 17.61 -12.81
C LYS A 119 11.69 18.95 -12.98
N ASP A 120 11.19 19.97 -12.29
CA ASP A 120 11.71 21.34 -12.39
C ASP A 120 12.90 21.61 -11.46
N ILE A 121 13.23 20.65 -10.60
CA ILE A 121 14.37 20.75 -9.66
C ILE A 121 15.61 20.10 -10.29
N PRO A 122 16.79 20.77 -10.27
CA PRO A 122 18.03 20.17 -10.72
C PRO A 122 18.35 18.86 -9.96
N GLU A 123 18.80 17.82 -10.66
CA GLU A 123 19.03 16.47 -10.12
C GLU A 123 19.77 16.47 -8.78
N LYS A 124 20.88 17.21 -8.70
CA LYS A 124 21.72 17.31 -7.48
C LYS A 124 21.00 17.90 -6.26
N LYS A 125 19.84 18.55 -6.47
CA LYS A 125 19.02 19.15 -5.41
C LYS A 125 17.77 18.32 -5.09
N ARG A 126 17.54 17.22 -5.80
CA ARG A 126 16.38 16.34 -5.56
C ARG A 126 16.61 15.46 -4.34
N LEU A 127 16.46 16.07 -3.17
CA LEU A 127 16.53 15.42 -1.87
C LEU A 127 15.11 15.10 -1.42
N VAL A 128 14.78 13.82 -1.33
CA VAL A 128 13.42 13.34 -1.00
C VAL A 128 13.45 12.56 0.31
N LEU A 129 12.45 12.79 1.15
CA LEU A 129 12.21 12.04 2.37
C LEU A 129 10.82 11.41 2.32
N ASP A 130 10.72 10.10 2.48
CA ASP A 130 9.46 9.36 2.61
C ASP A 130 9.31 8.88 4.07
N LEU A 131 8.31 9.40 4.76
CA LEU A 131 8.03 9.13 6.18
C LEU A 131 6.88 8.15 6.33
N GLY A 132 7.11 7.02 7.04
CA GLY A 132 6.19 5.90 7.11
C GLY A 132 6.17 5.12 5.80
N THR A 133 7.36 4.76 5.31
CA THR A 133 7.52 4.22 3.93
C THR A 133 6.80 2.88 3.69
N GLY A 134 6.49 2.10 4.75
CA GLY A 134 5.78 0.84 4.65
C GLY A 134 6.46 -0.17 3.71
N SER A 135 5.79 -0.51 2.62
CA SER A 135 6.35 -1.38 1.57
C SER A 135 7.44 -0.73 0.70
N GLY A 136 7.72 0.56 0.90
CA GLY A 136 8.60 1.36 0.05
C GLY A 136 7.95 1.86 -1.23
N CYS A 137 6.65 1.68 -1.42
CA CYS A 137 5.98 1.92 -2.71
C CYS A 137 6.12 3.38 -3.19
N ILE A 138 6.03 4.38 -2.30
CA ILE A 138 6.20 5.78 -2.63
C ILE A 138 7.67 6.06 -2.98
N ALA A 139 8.60 5.75 -2.06
CA ALA A 139 10.03 5.98 -2.21
C ALA A 139 10.60 5.36 -3.48
N ILE A 140 10.26 4.09 -3.75
CA ILE A 140 10.74 3.33 -4.90
C ILE A 140 10.16 3.89 -6.21
N SER A 141 8.86 4.21 -6.25
CA SER A 141 8.22 4.74 -7.46
C SER A 141 8.82 6.10 -7.84
N VAL A 142 9.08 6.98 -6.86
CA VAL A 142 9.75 8.27 -7.12
C VAL A 142 11.19 8.06 -7.61
N ALA A 143 11.96 7.19 -6.96
CA ALA A 143 13.36 6.90 -7.34
C ALA A 143 13.48 6.25 -8.74
N LYS A 144 12.47 5.48 -9.17
CA LYS A 144 12.41 4.92 -10.53
C LYS A 144 12.06 5.95 -11.59
N ALA A 145 11.19 6.90 -11.25
CA ALA A 145 10.73 7.90 -12.21
C ALA A 145 11.78 8.95 -12.53
N LEU A 146 12.58 9.37 -11.56
CA LEU A 146 13.56 10.44 -11.70
C LEU A 146 14.82 10.18 -10.87
N PRO A 147 16.03 10.49 -11.40
CA PRO A 147 17.23 10.47 -10.59
C PRO A 147 17.10 11.44 -9.41
N CYS A 148 17.13 10.91 -8.18
CA CYS A 148 17.03 11.66 -6.94
C CYS A 148 17.68 10.88 -5.79
N GLN A 149 18.03 11.57 -4.71
CA GLN A 149 18.46 10.94 -3.47
C GLN A 149 17.24 10.81 -2.56
N VAL A 150 16.87 9.56 -2.24
CA VAL A 150 15.70 9.25 -1.41
C VAL A 150 16.14 8.72 -0.06
N TRP A 151 15.55 9.26 0.99
CA TRP A 151 15.59 8.77 2.34
C TRP A 151 14.21 8.20 2.67
N ALA A 152 14.16 7.00 3.24
CA ALA A 152 12.91 6.34 3.59
C ALA A 152 12.95 5.91 5.05
N VAL A 153 11.94 6.30 5.80
CA VAL A 153 11.86 6.09 7.25
C VAL A 153 10.65 5.24 7.56
N ASP A 154 10.81 4.27 8.45
CA ASP A 154 9.70 3.55 9.08
C ASP A 154 10.06 3.15 10.51
N VAL A 155 9.07 3.07 11.39
CA VAL A 155 9.24 2.59 12.76
C VAL A 155 9.39 1.07 12.80
N SER A 156 8.79 0.38 11.83
CA SER A 156 8.76 -1.08 11.71
C SER A 156 9.98 -1.61 10.97
N GLU A 157 10.78 -2.43 11.66
CA GLU A 157 11.88 -3.19 11.04
C GLU A 157 11.39 -4.12 9.93
N ASN A 158 10.25 -4.77 10.16
CA ASN A 158 9.65 -5.67 9.16
C ASN A 158 9.25 -4.91 7.89
N ALA A 159 8.68 -3.71 8.03
CA ALA A 159 8.33 -2.88 6.88
C ALA A 159 9.59 -2.48 6.09
N LEU A 160 10.66 -2.07 6.76
CA LEU A 160 11.93 -1.73 6.11
C LEU A 160 12.55 -2.93 5.38
N GLN A 161 12.53 -4.13 5.96
CA GLN A 161 13.02 -5.33 5.28
C GLN A 161 12.23 -5.61 3.99
N VAL A 162 10.90 -5.51 4.04
CA VAL A 162 10.06 -5.67 2.85
C VAL A 162 10.33 -4.56 1.83
N ALA A 163 10.51 -3.31 2.27
CA ALA A 163 10.83 -2.19 1.40
C ALA A 163 12.19 -2.35 0.71
N GLU A 164 13.22 -2.83 1.41
CA GLU A 164 14.53 -3.15 0.84
C GLU A 164 14.43 -4.26 -0.22
N GLU A 165 13.70 -5.34 0.07
CA GLU A 165 13.44 -6.39 -0.91
C GLU A 165 12.69 -5.85 -2.14
N ASN A 166 11.71 -4.99 -1.94
CA ASN A 166 10.97 -4.35 -3.02
C ASN A 166 11.88 -3.44 -3.87
N ALA A 167 12.79 -2.71 -3.25
CA ALA A 167 13.75 -1.89 -3.96
C ALA A 167 14.65 -2.75 -4.86
N ILE A 168 15.20 -3.84 -4.35
CA ILE A 168 16.01 -4.81 -5.12
C ILE A 168 15.19 -5.37 -6.29
N ASN A 169 13.97 -5.86 -6.04
CA ASN A 169 13.10 -6.46 -7.06
C ASN A 169 12.72 -5.46 -8.16
N ASN A 170 12.68 -4.16 -7.83
CA ASN A 170 12.38 -3.09 -8.76
C ASN A 170 13.64 -2.43 -9.35
N GLY A 171 14.85 -2.93 -9.05
CA GLY A 171 16.11 -2.41 -9.60
C GLY A 171 16.50 -1.03 -9.06
N VAL A 172 16.08 -0.68 -7.84
CA VAL A 172 16.41 0.58 -7.17
C VAL A 172 17.42 0.30 -6.05
N SER A 173 18.58 0.95 -6.09
CA SER A 173 19.66 0.78 -5.09
C SER A 173 20.03 2.06 -4.33
N SER A 174 19.40 3.19 -4.67
CA SER A 174 19.81 4.52 -4.20
C SER A 174 19.02 5.04 -3.00
N ILE A 175 18.21 4.20 -2.35
CA ILE A 175 17.40 4.62 -1.20
C ILE A 175 18.16 4.38 0.10
N LEU A 176 18.15 5.39 0.98
CA LEU A 176 18.75 5.34 2.30
C LEU A 176 17.67 5.03 3.34
N TRP A 177 17.65 3.80 3.83
CA TRP A 177 16.67 3.32 4.79
C TRP A 177 17.05 3.74 6.22
N ARG A 178 16.07 4.18 7.01
CA ARG A 178 16.24 4.56 8.41
C ARG A 178 15.10 4.02 9.27
N LYS A 179 15.46 3.33 10.33
CA LYS A 179 14.50 2.89 11.36
C LYS A 179 14.34 3.97 12.40
N GLY A 180 13.11 4.34 12.69
CA GLY A 180 12.77 5.27 13.77
C GLY A 180 11.44 5.97 13.55
N ASN A 181 11.09 6.82 14.51
CA ASN A 181 9.83 7.53 14.53
C ASN A 181 9.99 8.89 13.83
N TRP A 182 9.33 9.07 12.70
CA TRP A 182 9.32 10.32 11.93
C TRP A 182 10.72 10.92 11.75
N PHE A 183 10.87 12.22 12.04
CA PHE A 183 12.16 12.95 11.92
C PHE A 183 13.22 12.53 12.94
N GLU A 184 12.85 11.85 14.03
CA GLU A 184 13.80 11.33 15.03
C GLU A 184 14.69 10.22 14.46
N ALA A 185 14.26 9.56 13.37
CA ALA A 185 15.06 8.57 12.67
C ALA A 185 16.32 9.16 12.00
N LEU A 186 16.31 10.47 11.72
CA LEU A 186 17.43 11.16 11.11
C LEU A 186 18.50 11.48 12.14
N LYS A 187 19.73 10.97 11.91
CA LYS A 187 20.87 11.20 12.81
C LYS A 187 21.43 12.62 12.63
N PRO A 188 22.17 13.18 13.62
CA PRO A 188 22.75 14.53 13.50
C PRO A 188 23.66 14.75 12.30
N GLN A 189 24.31 13.69 11.79
CA GLN A 189 25.17 13.72 10.60
C GLN A 189 24.40 13.55 9.28
N ASP A 190 23.11 13.23 9.34
CA ASP A 190 22.26 13.06 8.16
C ASP A 190 21.85 14.43 7.60
N ILE A 191 21.35 14.42 6.35
CA ILE A 191 20.74 15.61 5.76
C ILE A 191 19.55 16.03 6.64
N SER A 192 19.49 17.30 7.00
CA SER A 192 18.48 17.84 7.92
C SER A 192 17.30 18.48 7.20
N GLN A 193 17.45 18.84 5.91
CA GLN A 193 16.42 19.50 5.11
C GLN A 193 16.29 18.85 3.74
N PHE A 194 15.06 18.81 3.22
CA PHE A 194 14.70 18.12 2.00
C PHE A 194 13.98 19.04 1.03
N GLN A 195 14.13 18.77 -0.26
CA GLN A 195 13.38 19.44 -1.32
C GLN A 195 11.93 18.96 -1.35
N LEU A 196 11.72 17.70 -1.00
CA LEU A 196 10.41 17.08 -0.98
C LEU A 196 10.28 16.12 0.21
N ILE A 197 9.21 16.28 0.98
CA ILE A 197 8.85 15.36 2.06
C ILE A 197 7.51 14.70 1.69
N LEU A 198 7.46 13.38 1.73
CA LEU A 198 6.30 12.57 1.39
C LEU A 198 5.84 11.78 2.62
N SER A 199 4.56 11.60 2.80
CA SER A 199 4.03 10.68 3.78
C SER A 199 2.60 10.26 3.47
N ASN A 200 2.31 8.97 3.64
CA ASN A 200 0.98 8.47 3.88
C ASN A 200 0.90 8.04 5.36
N PRO A 201 0.64 8.97 6.28
CA PRO A 201 0.66 8.68 7.70
C PRO A 201 -0.60 7.95 8.14
N PRO A 202 -0.59 7.20 9.26
CA PRO A 202 -1.81 6.62 9.82
C PRO A 202 -2.78 7.74 10.24
N TYR A 203 -4.02 7.66 9.75
CA TYR A 203 -5.00 8.72 9.90
C TYR A 203 -6.39 8.26 10.37
N ILE A 204 -6.60 6.96 10.57
CA ILE A 204 -7.90 6.43 10.99
C ILE A 204 -8.07 6.62 12.51
N PRO A 205 -9.15 7.29 12.96
CA PRO A 205 -9.46 7.36 14.38
C PRO A 205 -9.77 5.98 14.97
N LEU A 206 -9.33 5.70 16.20
CA LEU A 206 -9.54 4.40 16.85
C LEU A 206 -11.01 4.00 16.97
N ASN A 207 -11.92 4.95 17.12
CA ASN A 207 -13.36 4.70 17.20
C ASN A 207 -13.97 4.25 15.86
N GLU A 208 -13.31 4.45 14.72
CA GLU A 208 -13.73 3.97 13.40
C GLU A 208 -13.36 2.50 13.14
N LYS A 209 -12.51 1.90 13.98
CA LYS A 209 -12.09 0.50 13.84
C LYS A 209 -13.23 -0.49 13.58
N PRO A 210 -14.40 -0.45 14.25
CA PRO A 210 -15.50 -1.39 14.00
C PRO A 210 -16.13 -1.24 12.61
N GLN A 211 -15.93 -0.10 11.94
CA GLN A 211 -16.51 0.20 10.64
C GLN A 211 -15.61 -0.26 9.47
N LEU A 212 -14.36 -0.61 9.77
CA LEU A 212 -13.41 -1.09 8.76
C LEU A 212 -13.81 -2.47 8.25
N GLU A 213 -13.56 -2.69 6.96
CA GLU A 213 -13.69 -4.03 6.37
C GLU A 213 -12.85 -5.05 7.15
N PRO A 214 -13.35 -6.29 7.35
CA PRO A 214 -12.63 -7.31 8.12
C PRO A 214 -11.19 -7.53 7.63
N GLN A 215 -10.96 -7.49 6.32
CA GLN A 215 -9.63 -7.67 5.71
C GLN A 215 -8.64 -6.57 6.12
N VAL A 216 -9.09 -5.34 6.34
CA VAL A 216 -8.25 -4.23 6.82
C VAL A 216 -8.09 -4.32 8.33
N ARG A 217 -9.21 -4.40 9.05
CA ARG A 217 -9.28 -4.37 10.52
C ARG A 217 -8.46 -5.45 11.21
N ASP A 218 -8.52 -6.68 10.65
CA ASP A 218 -8.04 -7.87 11.34
C ASP A 218 -6.68 -8.37 10.82
N PHE A 219 -6.23 -7.88 9.66
CA PHE A 219 -4.99 -8.36 9.02
C PHE A 219 -3.92 -7.29 8.82
N GLU A 220 -4.30 -6.04 8.52
CA GLU A 220 -3.30 -4.99 8.27
C GLU A 220 -2.74 -4.41 9.58
N PRO A 221 -1.49 -3.91 9.58
CA PRO A 221 -0.82 -3.46 10.79
C PRO A 221 -1.52 -2.22 11.39
N LYS A 222 -1.84 -2.30 12.67
CA LYS A 222 -2.57 -1.23 13.39
C LYS A 222 -1.80 0.09 13.39
N GLU A 223 -0.49 0.00 13.50
CA GLU A 223 0.42 1.14 13.52
C GLU A 223 0.41 1.93 12.21
N ALA A 224 0.08 1.27 11.09
CA ALA A 224 -0.04 1.91 9.79
C ALA A 224 -1.47 2.43 9.48
N LEU A 225 -2.46 2.02 10.28
CA LEU A 225 -3.86 2.40 10.06
C LEU A 225 -4.29 3.54 10.99
N PHE A 226 -4.02 3.40 12.29
CA PHE A 226 -4.64 4.25 13.31
C PHE A 226 -3.74 5.42 13.70
N GLY A 227 -4.22 6.63 13.48
CA GLY A 227 -3.59 7.88 13.90
C GLY A 227 -4.02 8.32 15.30
N GLY A 228 -4.22 7.36 16.24
CA GLY A 228 -4.64 7.61 17.60
C GLY A 228 -6.15 7.79 17.80
N GLU A 229 -6.56 8.34 18.93
CA GLU A 229 -7.98 8.52 19.27
C GLU A 229 -8.70 9.43 18.26
N SER A 230 -8.01 10.50 17.85
CA SER A 230 -8.57 11.51 16.94
C SER A 230 -8.26 11.26 15.46
N GLY A 231 -7.28 10.39 15.15
CA GLY A 231 -6.73 10.24 13.81
C GLY A 231 -5.77 11.38 13.39
N LEU A 232 -5.37 12.25 14.32
CA LEU A 232 -4.51 13.41 14.03
C LEU A 232 -3.10 13.30 14.59
N GLU A 233 -2.83 12.33 15.45
CA GLU A 233 -1.57 12.24 16.21
C GLU A 233 -0.34 12.19 15.30
N ALA A 234 -0.42 11.50 14.16
CA ALA A 234 0.65 11.48 13.17
C ALA A 234 0.90 12.88 12.56
N TYR A 235 -0.16 13.58 12.18
CA TYR A 235 -0.05 14.94 11.63
C TYR A 235 0.44 15.95 12.66
N GLU A 236 0.02 15.84 13.91
CA GLU A 236 0.51 16.67 15.02
C GLU A 236 2.00 16.50 15.21
N ASN A 237 2.50 15.25 15.20
CA ASN A 237 3.94 14.97 15.28
C ASN A 237 4.72 15.55 14.08
N LEU A 238 4.18 15.41 12.87
CA LEU A 238 4.79 15.97 11.67
C LEU A 238 4.84 17.50 11.73
N ALA A 239 3.76 18.16 12.17
CA ALA A 239 3.67 19.61 12.24
C ALA A 239 4.71 20.25 13.16
N LEU A 240 5.16 19.56 14.21
CA LEU A 240 6.16 20.07 15.14
C LEU A 240 7.50 20.47 14.47
N SER A 241 7.87 19.80 13.39
CA SER A 241 9.20 19.95 12.81
C SER A 241 9.21 20.14 11.29
N LEU A 242 8.11 19.88 10.58
CA LEU A 242 8.07 19.84 9.12
C LEU A 242 8.63 21.11 8.46
N HIS A 243 8.22 22.29 8.96
CA HIS A 243 8.66 23.59 8.40
C HIS A 243 10.19 23.77 8.45
N GLN A 244 10.85 23.22 9.49
CA GLN A 244 12.32 23.29 9.64
C GLN A 244 13.05 22.29 8.74
N ARG A 245 12.33 21.29 8.23
CA ARG A 245 12.86 20.20 7.40
C ARG A 245 12.74 20.45 5.90
N LEU A 246 12.07 21.54 5.50
CA LEU A 246 11.97 21.94 4.11
C LEU A 246 13.11 22.90 3.72
N LEU A 247 13.75 22.63 2.59
CA LEU A 247 14.65 23.57 1.92
C LEU A 247 13.84 24.79 1.41
N PRO A 248 14.49 25.94 1.18
CA PRO A 248 13.84 27.04 0.47
C PRO A 248 13.27 26.60 -0.88
N GLY A 249 11.96 26.82 -1.09
CA GLY A 249 11.22 26.32 -2.26
C GLY A 249 10.93 24.82 -2.24
N GLY A 250 11.18 24.15 -1.12
CA GLY A 250 10.75 22.77 -0.90
C GLY A 250 9.30 22.68 -0.47
N MET A 251 8.72 21.48 -0.59
CA MET A 251 7.36 21.21 -0.17
C MET A 251 7.22 19.85 0.53
N ALA A 252 6.09 19.68 1.22
CA ALA A 252 5.64 18.36 1.66
C ALA A 252 4.31 17.99 1.01
N LEU A 253 4.14 16.70 0.73
CA LEU A 253 2.90 16.11 0.26
C LEU A 253 2.46 15.03 1.25
N LEU A 254 1.30 15.23 1.85
CA LEU A 254 0.75 14.32 2.86
C LEU A 254 -0.59 13.75 2.37
N GLU A 255 -0.76 12.43 2.42
CA GLU A 255 -2.07 11.83 2.19
C GLU A 255 -3.03 12.19 3.31
N LEU A 256 -4.31 12.38 2.96
CA LEU A 256 -5.38 12.75 3.87
C LEU A 256 -6.46 11.68 3.92
N HIS A 257 -7.06 11.50 5.09
CA HIS A 257 -8.40 10.94 5.18
C HIS A 257 -9.40 11.83 4.41
N ALA A 258 -10.40 11.23 3.73
CA ALA A 258 -11.35 11.95 2.86
C ALA A 258 -11.99 13.20 3.51
N ASN A 259 -12.23 13.16 4.81
CA ASN A 259 -12.82 14.27 5.58
C ASN A 259 -11.80 14.99 6.48
N GLY A 260 -10.50 14.76 6.27
CA GLY A 260 -9.44 15.21 7.19
C GLY A 260 -9.00 16.67 7.00
N LEU A 261 -9.19 17.27 5.83
CA LEU A 261 -8.60 18.56 5.47
C LEU A 261 -8.81 19.66 6.51
N ASN A 262 -10.06 19.90 6.92
CA ASN A 262 -10.40 20.98 7.84
C ASN A 262 -9.83 20.79 9.25
N ARG A 263 -9.37 19.60 9.58
CA ARG A 263 -8.75 19.27 10.88
C ARG A 263 -7.24 19.26 10.79
N VAL A 264 -6.69 18.82 9.66
CA VAL A 264 -5.25 18.66 9.44
C VAL A 264 -4.59 19.98 9.02
N LEU A 265 -5.16 20.71 8.06
CA LEU A 265 -4.56 21.94 7.54
C LEU A 265 -4.21 22.97 8.64
N PRO A 266 -5.09 23.27 9.62
CA PRO A 266 -4.78 24.23 10.67
C PRO A 266 -3.57 23.85 11.55
N LEU A 267 -3.22 22.58 11.64
CA LEU A 267 -2.02 22.13 12.39
C LEU A 267 -0.75 22.69 11.76
N PHE A 268 -0.68 22.69 10.44
CA PHE A 268 0.48 23.15 9.69
C PHE A 268 0.49 24.67 9.47
N GLU A 269 -0.69 25.29 9.28
CA GLU A 269 -0.79 26.77 9.16
C GLU A 269 -0.28 27.49 10.42
N LYS A 270 -0.50 26.92 11.61
CA LYS A 270 0.05 27.43 12.88
C LYS A 270 1.59 27.45 12.91
N THR A 271 2.25 26.65 12.09
CA THR A 271 3.72 26.61 11.98
C THR A 271 4.27 27.51 10.87
N GLY A 272 3.38 28.25 10.16
CA GLY A 272 3.73 29.16 9.08
C GLY A 272 3.69 28.55 7.68
N LEU A 273 3.37 27.25 7.56
CA LEU A 273 3.22 26.60 6.25
C LEU A 273 1.87 26.97 5.61
N ARG A 274 1.87 27.11 4.30
CA ARG A 274 0.65 27.29 3.49
C ARG A 274 0.25 25.95 2.88
N GLY A 275 -1.03 25.62 2.93
CA GLY A 275 -1.56 24.34 2.42
C GLY A 275 -2.47 24.51 1.21
N THR A 276 -2.34 23.58 0.25
CA THR A 276 -3.26 23.44 -0.88
C THR A 276 -3.64 21.95 -0.98
N ALA A 277 -4.94 21.67 -1.05
CA ALA A 277 -5.43 20.30 -1.16
C ALA A 277 -5.71 19.90 -2.62
N TYR A 278 -5.32 18.71 -2.99
CA TYR A 278 -5.60 18.08 -4.28
C TYR A 278 -6.65 17.00 -4.09
N PRO A 279 -7.77 17.06 -4.83
CA PRO A 279 -8.82 16.05 -4.74
C PRO A 279 -8.44 14.78 -5.49
N ASP A 280 -8.97 13.65 -5.05
CA ASP A 280 -8.98 12.40 -5.81
C ASP A 280 -10.02 12.43 -6.95
N LEU A 281 -10.13 11.34 -7.72
CA LEU A 281 -11.08 11.23 -8.82
C LEU A 281 -12.56 11.29 -8.39
N GLN A 282 -12.85 11.13 -7.10
CA GLN A 282 -14.19 11.27 -6.52
C GLN A 282 -14.46 12.69 -6.00
N GLY A 283 -13.46 13.58 -6.04
CA GLY A 283 -13.55 14.95 -5.57
C GLY A 283 -13.28 15.14 -4.08
N HIS A 284 -12.82 14.10 -3.37
CA HIS A 284 -12.44 14.22 -1.97
C HIS A 284 -10.99 14.71 -1.84
N PRO A 285 -10.69 15.67 -0.93
CA PRO A 285 -9.32 16.07 -0.63
C PRO A 285 -8.48 14.85 -0.25
N ARG A 286 -7.45 14.54 -1.05
CA ARG A 286 -6.63 13.34 -0.86
C ARG A 286 -5.17 13.65 -0.56
N VAL A 287 -4.59 14.64 -1.20
CA VAL A 287 -3.21 15.04 -0.94
C VAL A 287 -3.17 16.49 -0.49
N LEU A 288 -2.54 16.74 0.65
CA LEU A 288 -2.25 18.08 1.17
C LEU A 288 -0.81 18.44 0.79
N LYS A 289 -0.68 19.44 -0.09
CA LYS A 289 0.60 20.11 -0.37
C LYS A 289 0.83 21.19 0.69
N LEU A 290 2.02 21.21 1.27
CA LEU A 290 2.48 22.19 2.25
C LEU A 290 3.78 22.82 1.78
N GLU A 291 3.88 24.15 1.84
CA GLU A 291 5.05 24.94 1.45
C GLU A 291 5.24 26.17 2.36
N ASN A 292 6.50 26.68 2.43
CA ASN A 292 6.83 27.87 3.20
C ASN A 292 6.26 29.14 2.58
#